data_79cff038e49216be17416c43cade22c2
#
_entry.id   79cff038e49216be17416c43cade22c2
#
_cell.length_a   1.000
_cell.length_b   1.000
_cell.length_c   1.000
_cell.angle_alpha   90.00
_cell.angle_beta   90.00
_cell.angle_gamma   90.00
#
_symmetry.space_group_name_H-M   'P 1'
#
loop_
_entity.id
_entity.type
_entity.pdbx_description
1 polymer ?
#
loop_
_entity_poly.entity_id
_entity_poly.type
_entity_poly.pdbx_seq_one_letter_code
_entity_poly.pdbx_strand_id
1 'polypeptide(L)'
;MKRRRFLQTVAGGSLVVAFGCGNEVVPAPLASLPVGSDGVLRVELGRYPDLVPVGGAISLDVALAEDSPYVAARGGILLVHRADTVFVASQSRCPHRGCPLGYSASDGLIACPCHGSRFLAAADPVAPLSCAGDVVHLPARQSLTMYEVSFQAGTITIDLKRTLCAPVLPASVDGMLTLSFADFPSLSSPGGVVVGQPADVDDTLIVVRLDAATVLASTAICTHLGCKVGWAQANTRFECPCHGSVYHLDGSVENGPATQPLRSYSAALTSDAVLVTIVL
;
A
#
# COMPACT_ATOMS: atom_id res chain seq x y z
N MET A 1 -4.96 -63.48 1.18
CA MET A 1 -4.75 -62.26 0.43
C MET A 1 -3.91 -61.27 1.28
N LYS A 2 -2.62 -61.12 0.95
CA LYS A 2 -1.67 -60.27 1.70
C LYS A 2 -1.62 -58.89 1.04
N ARG A 3 -2.04 -57.82 1.76
CA ARG A 3 -1.87 -56.44 1.31
C ARG A 3 -0.41 -56.02 1.56
N ARG A 4 0.34 -55.77 0.48
CA ARG A 4 1.67 -55.14 0.54
C ARG A 4 1.49 -53.65 0.79
N ARG A 5 2.10 -53.12 1.88
CA ARG A 5 2.32 -51.70 2.10
C ARG A 5 3.48 -51.25 1.21
N PHE A 6 3.21 -50.30 0.35
CA PHE A 6 4.23 -49.58 -0.41
C PHE A 6 4.63 -48.34 0.40
N LEU A 7 5.84 -48.34 0.90
CA LEU A 7 6.50 -47.13 1.44
C LEU A 7 7.08 -46.40 0.24
N GLN A 8 6.49 -45.26 -0.12
CA GLN A 8 7.11 -44.31 -1.03
C GLN A 8 7.84 -43.26 -0.20
N THR A 9 9.16 -43.28 -0.32
CA THR A 9 10.07 -42.20 0.11
C THR A 9 9.84 -41.02 -0.81
N VAL A 10 9.34 -39.91 -0.25
CA VAL A 10 9.21 -38.65 -0.97
C VAL A 10 10.57 -37.95 -0.90
N ALA A 11 11.36 -38.12 -1.96
CA ALA A 11 12.48 -37.21 -2.23
C ALA A 11 11.89 -35.86 -2.69
N GLY A 12 12.37 -34.78 -2.08
CA GLY A 12 11.94 -33.41 -2.40
C GLY A 12 12.22 -33.07 -3.88
N GLY A 13 11.17 -32.94 -4.63
CA GLY A 13 11.18 -32.37 -5.96
C GLY A 13 9.97 -31.47 -6.09
N SER A 14 10.22 -30.17 -6.24
CA SER A 14 9.19 -29.19 -6.58
C SER A 14 8.56 -29.60 -7.90
N LEU A 15 7.28 -30.02 -7.85
CA LEU A 15 6.50 -30.29 -9.04
C LEU A 15 6.06 -28.92 -9.61
N VAL A 16 6.78 -28.40 -10.59
CA VAL A 16 6.32 -27.30 -11.43
C VAL A 16 5.25 -27.84 -12.36
N VAL A 17 3.99 -27.67 -11.99
CA VAL A 17 2.88 -27.92 -12.90
C VAL A 17 2.69 -26.69 -13.76
N ALA A 18 3.22 -26.70 -14.97
CA ALA A 18 2.94 -25.69 -15.98
C ALA A 18 1.50 -25.86 -16.48
N PHE A 19 0.58 -25.05 -15.98
CA PHE A 19 -0.73 -24.83 -16.58
C PHE A 19 -0.76 -23.54 -17.36
N GLY A 20 -1.39 -23.59 -18.54
CA GLY A 20 -1.33 -22.58 -19.56
C GLY A 20 -2.01 -21.24 -19.25
N CYS A 21 -1.55 -20.22 -19.94
CA CYS A 21 -2.17 -18.94 -20.32
C CYS A 21 -3.20 -18.34 -19.32
N GLY A 22 -2.75 -18.03 -18.12
CA GLY A 22 -3.42 -17.15 -17.17
C GLY A 22 -2.34 -16.63 -16.24
N ASN A 23 -2.34 -15.34 -15.92
CA ASN A 23 -1.45 -14.74 -14.92
C ASN A 23 -1.82 -15.29 -13.53
N GLU A 24 -1.48 -16.54 -13.26
CA GLU A 24 -1.74 -17.17 -11.97
C GLU A 24 -0.70 -16.64 -10.98
N VAL A 25 -1.14 -15.76 -10.10
CA VAL A 25 -0.32 -15.25 -9.01
C VAL A 25 -0.20 -16.32 -7.94
N VAL A 26 0.97 -16.92 -7.82
CA VAL A 26 1.28 -17.89 -6.77
C VAL A 26 1.73 -17.12 -5.51
N PRO A 27 1.21 -17.47 -4.31
CA PRO A 27 1.74 -16.91 -3.07
C PRO A 27 3.24 -17.18 -2.95
N ALA A 28 3.98 -16.16 -2.48
CA ALA A 28 5.43 -16.28 -2.32
C ALA A 28 5.79 -17.35 -1.26
N PRO A 29 6.89 -18.12 -1.45
CA PRO A 29 7.36 -19.11 -0.48
C PRO A 29 7.60 -18.48 0.90
N LEU A 30 7.32 -19.23 1.96
CA LEU A 30 7.46 -18.76 3.34
C LEU A 30 8.87 -19.03 3.89
N ALA A 31 9.50 -18.02 4.46
CA ALA A 31 10.72 -18.11 5.24
C ALA A 31 10.54 -17.42 6.60
N SER A 32 11.18 -17.92 7.66
CA SER A 32 11.09 -17.32 9.00
C SER A 32 12.37 -16.57 9.35
N LEU A 33 12.24 -15.35 9.87
CA LEU A 33 13.34 -14.50 10.28
C LEU A 33 13.08 -13.81 11.64
N PRO A 34 14.08 -13.76 12.52
CA PRO A 34 13.99 -12.94 13.72
C PRO A 34 14.14 -11.45 13.40
N VAL A 35 13.40 -10.63 14.12
CA VAL A 35 13.61 -9.17 14.11
C VAL A 35 14.78 -8.82 15.00
N GLY A 36 15.69 -7.97 14.53
CA GLY A 36 16.74 -7.39 15.37
C GLY A 36 16.13 -6.51 16.47
N SER A 37 16.84 -6.35 17.57
CA SER A 37 16.43 -5.45 18.68
C SER A 37 16.29 -3.99 18.24
N ASP A 38 16.86 -3.64 17.10
CA ASP A 38 16.77 -2.34 16.45
C ASP A 38 15.50 -2.17 15.57
N GLY A 39 14.63 -3.18 15.50
CA GLY A 39 13.42 -3.17 14.67
C GLY A 39 13.69 -3.36 13.18
N VAL A 40 14.82 -3.95 12.85
CA VAL A 40 15.26 -4.15 11.46
C VAL A 40 15.38 -5.63 11.15
N LEU A 41 14.83 -6.04 10.01
CA LEU A 41 15.05 -7.37 9.42
C LEU A 41 16.24 -7.30 8.46
N ARG A 42 17.11 -8.31 8.53
CA ARG A 42 18.26 -8.47 7.63
C ARG A 42 18.14 -9.77 6.87
N VAL A 43 18.11 -9.67 5.53
CA VAL A 43 17.91 -10.78 4.62
C VAL A 43 19.14 -10.92 3.73
N GLU A 44 19.89 -11.99 3.92
CA GLU A 44 21.01 -12.34 3.04
C GLU A 44 20.45 -12.90 1.72
N LEU A 45 20.56 -12.16 0.62
CA LEU A 45 19.96 -12.50 -0.67
C LEU A 45 20.32 -13.94 -1.13
N GLY A 46 21.60 -14.33 -0.97
CA GLY A 46 22.09 -15.64 -1.38
C GLY A 46 21.48 -16.84 -0.65
N ARG A 47 20.76 -16.62 0.46
CA ARG A 47 20.05 -17.68 1.20
C ARG A 47 18.67 -18.00 0.64
N TYR A 48 18.16 -17.17 -0.26
CA TYR A 48 16.80 -17.27 -0.78
C TYR A 48 16.81 -17.33 -2.31
N PRO A 49 17.01 -18.52 -2.91
CA PRO A 49 17.08 -18.69 -4.36
C PRO A 49 15.88 -18.11 -5.12
N ASP A 50 14.67 -18.19 -4.54
CA ASP A 50 13.45 -17.67 -5.13
C ASP A 50 13.43 -16.11 -5.18
N LEU A 51 14.26 -15.45 -4.39
CA LEU A 51 14.40 -13.99 -4.36
C LEU A 51 15.52 -13.49 -5.27
N VAL A 52 16.47 -14.34 -5.67
CA VAL A 52 17.65 -13.92 -6.46
C VAL A 52 17.27 -13.35 -7.83
N PRO A 53 16.36 -13.96 -8.62
CA PRO A 53 16.00 -13.39 -9.91
C PRO A 53 15.15 -12.14 -9.75
N VAL A 54 15.29 -11.19 -10.67
CA VAL A 54 14.34 -10.06 -10.81
C VAL A 54 12.94 -10.63 -11.08
N GLY A 55 11.96 -10.15 -10.37
CA GLY A 55 10.60 -10.70 -10.34
C GLY A 55 10.40 -11.77 -9.26
N GLY A 56 11.47 -12.23 -8.61
CA GLY A 56 11.39 -13.15 -7.49
C GLY A 56 10.75 -12.53 -6.25
N ALA A 57 10.09 -13.36 -5.44
CA ALA A 57 9.44 -12.92 -4.21
C ALA A 57 9.43 -14.02 -3.15
N ILE A 58 9.53 -13.62 -1.88
CA ILE A 58 9.36 -14.50 -0.72
C ILE A 58 8.46 -13.85 0.33
N SER A 59 7.73 -14.66 1.08
CA SER A 59 7.06 -14.22 2.30
C SER A 59 7.94 -14.51 3.51
N LEU A 60 8.14 -13.52 4.35
CA LEU A 60 8.88 -13.63 5.59
C LEU A 60 7.90 -13.72 6.75
N ASP A 61 7.97 -14.80 7.52
CA ASP A 61 7.32 -14.87 8.82
C ASP A 61 8.19 -14.13 9.85
N VAL A 62 7.58 -13.19 10.54
CA VAL A 62 8.29 -12.28 11.44
C VAL A 62 7.95 -12.64 12.88
N ALA A 63 8.91 -13.23 13.59
CA ALA A 63 8.75 -13.55 15.00
C ALA A 63 8.80 -12.27 15.83
N LEU A 64 7.63 -11.73 16.18
CA LEU A 64 7.47 -10.56 17.04
C LEU A 64 7.02 -10.97 18.43
N ALA A 65 7.54 -10.29 19.46
CA ALA A 65 7.00 -10.37 20.81
C ALA A 65 5.56 -9.83 20.86
N GLU A 66 4.76 -10.29 21.84
CA GLU A 66 3.35 -9.88 21.96
C GLU A 66 3.18 -8.37 22.14
N ASP A 67 4.10 -7.72 22.81
CA ASP A 67 4.16 -6.28 23.08
C ASP A 67 4.91 -5.48 22.02
N SER A 68 5.33 -6.11 20.92
CA SER A 68 6.06 -5.45 19.84
C SER A 68 5.26 -4.31 19.23
N PRO A 69 5.86 -3.12 19.06
CA PRO A 69 5.20 -1.99 18.40
C PRO A 69 4.96 -2.21 16.89
N TYR A 70 5.58 -3.25 16.29
CA TYR A 70 5.52 -3.51 14.85
C TYR A 70 4.30 -4.34 14.45
N VAL A 71 3.11 -3.92 14.88
CA VAL A 71 1.85 -4.67 14.74
C VAL A 71 1.53 -5.01 13.27
N ALA A 72 1.81 -4.09 12.35
CA ALA A 72 1.58 -4.28 10.92
C ALA A 72 2.41 -5.44 10.33
N ALA A 73 3.57 -5.77 10.92
CA ALA A 73 4.42 -6.87 10.48
C ALA A 73 4.02 -8.24 11.05
N ARG A 74 3.06 -8.32 12.00
CA ARG A 74 2.61 -9.60 12.61
C ARG A 74 2.02 -10.59 11.62
N GLY A 75 1.49 -10.12 10.50
CA GLY A 75 1.00 -10.96 9.42
C GLY A 75 2.07 -11.48 8.48
N GLY A 76 3.35 -11.11 8.72
CA GLY A 76 4.49 -11.37 7.85
C GLY A 76 4.73 -10.28 6.82
N ILE A 77 5.85 -10.40 6.11
CA ILE A 77 6.30 -9.44 5.09
C ILE A 77 6.45 -10.16 3.76
N LEU A 78 5.92 -9.59 2.70
CA LEU A 78 6.23 -9.95 1.32
C LEU A 78 7.43 -9.12 0.88
N LEU A 79 8.55 -9.79 0.54
CA LEU A 79 9.75 -9.18 -0.01
C LEU A 79 9.87 -9.56 -1.48
N VAL A 80 10.06 -8.57 -2.34
CA VAL A 80 10.09 -8.70 -3.80
C VAL A 80 11.38 -8.11 -4.35
N HIS A 81 12.06 -8.82 -5.24
CA HIS A 81 13.16 -8.32 -6.06
C HIS A 81 12.56 -7.69 -7.33
N ARG A 82 12.33 -6.39 -7.29
CA ARG A 82 11.59 -5.69 -8.34
C ARG A 82 12.43 -5.40 -9.59
N ALA A 83 13.67 -4.96 -9.40
CA ALA A 83 14.58 -4.60 -10.50
C ALA A 83 16.02 -4.51 -9.97
N ASP A 84 16.98 -4.97 -10.69
CA ASP A 84 18.43 -4.91 -10.41
C ASP A 84 18.79 -4.91 -8.91
N THR A 85 19.03 -3.73 -8.30
CA THR A 85 19.29 -3.58 -6.86
C THR A 85 18.08 -3.06 -6.08
N VAL A 86 16.88 -3.06 -6.69
CA VAL A 86 15.66 -2.53 -6.11
C VAL A 86 14.81 -3.64 -5.51
N PHE A 87 14.65 -3.60 -4.21
CA PHE A 87 13.78 -4.48 -3.45
C PHE A 87 12.60 -3.71 -2.86
N VAL A 88 11.48 -4.38 -2.69
CA VAL A 88 10.24 -3.82 -2.14
C VAL A 88 9.74 -4.75 -1.05
N ALA A 89 9.35 -4.18 0.07
CA ALA A 89 8.76 -4.93 1.19
C ALA A 89 7.38 -4.38 1.56
N SER A 90 6.41 -5.27 1.69
CA SER A 90 5.06 -4.94 2.13
C SER A 90 4.57 -5.91 3.19
N GLN A 91 3.43 -5.59 3.85
CA GLN A 91 2.69 -6.63 4.56
C GLN A 91 2.40 -7.81 3.62
N SER A 92 2.46 -9.05 4.13
CA SER A 92 2.25 -10.25 3.30
C SER A 92 0.79 -10.67 3.19
N ARG A 93 -0.13 -10.02 3.93
CA ARG A 93 -1.55 -10.37 3.98
C ARG A 93 -2.42 -9.34 3.29
N CYS A 94 -3.30 -9.81 2.43
CA CYS A 94 -4.27 -8.96 1.73
C CYS A 94 -5.27 -8.34 2.72
N PRO A 95 -5.45 -7.02 2.74
CA PRO A 95 -6.37 -6.36 3.67
C PRO A 95 -7.84 -6.70 3.42
N HIS A 96 -8.18 -7.29 2.27
CA HIS A 96 -9.56 -7.72 2.01
C HIS A 96 -10.01 -8.86 2.95
N ARG A 97 -9.27 -9.99 3.01
CA ARG A 97 -9.61 -11.17 3.83
C ARG A 97 -8.40 -11.96 4.32
N GLY A 98 -7.25 -11.33 4.45
CA GLY A 98 -6.04 -11.95 5.01
C GLY A 98 -5.35 -13.01 4.14
N CYS A 99 -5.72 -13.18 2.88
CA CYS A 99 -5.02 -14.11 1.98
C CYS A 99 -3.55 -13.74 1.79
N PRO A 100 -2.66 -14.75 1.64
CA PRO A 100 -1.26 -14.47 1.29
C PRO A 100 -1.17 -13.73 -0.04
N LEU A 101 -0.29 -12.74 -0.10
CA LEU A 101 0.02 -11.97 -1.29
C LEU A 101 1.16 -12.63 -2.07
N GLY A 102 1.21 -12.38 -3.36
CA GLY A 102 2.32 -12.70 -4.26
C GLY A 102 2.67 -11.49 -5.12
N TYR A 103 3.64 -11.69 -6.01
CA TYR A 103 4.08 -10.66 -6.95
C TYR A 103 3.88 -11.14 -8.39
N SER A 104 3.33 -10.29 -9.23
CA SER A 104 3.17 -10.51 -10.65
C SER A 104 4.24 -9.71 -11.40
N ALA A 105 5.28 -10.40 -11.85
CA ALA A 105 6.41 -9.76 -12.54
C ALA A 105 6.00 -9.21 -13.92
N SER A 106 4.94 -9.75 -14.53
CA SER A 106 4.47 -9.32 -15.86
C SER A 106 3.83 -7.93 -15.87
N ASP A 107 3.19 -7.54 -14.78
CA ASP A 107 2.54 -6.22 -14.63
C ASP A 107 3.15 -5.36 -13.52
N GLY A 108 4.14 -5.90 -12.79
CA GLY A 108 4.87 -5.18 -11.75
C GLY A 108 4.04 -4.91 -10.49
N LEU A 109 2.98 -5.67 -10.25
CA LEU A 109 2.04 -5.47 -9.17
C LEU A 109 2.16 -6.54 -8.07
N ILE A 110 1.89 -6.14 -6.83
CA ILE A 110 1.59 -7.07 -5.75
C ILE A 110 0.14 -7.54 -5.95
N ALA A 111 -0.10 -8.84 -5.87
CA ALA A 111 -1.40 -9.40 -6.22
C ALA A 111 -1.90 -10.42 -5.19
N CYS A 112 -3.21 -10.43 -4.99
CA CYS A 112 -3.90 -11.38 -4.14
C CYS A 112 -4.55 -12.47 -5.00
N PRO A 113 -4.12 -13.74 -4.91
CA PRO A 113 -4.66 -14.81 -5.74
C PRO A 113 -6.09 -15.20 -5.39
N CYS A 114 -6.57 -14.87 -4.17
CA CYS A 114 -7.89 -15.33 -3.72
C CYS A 114 -9.05 -14.61 -4.41
N HIS A 115 -8.96 -13.29 -4.56
CA HIS A 115 -10.07 -12.49 -5.09
C HIS A 115 -9.61 -11.42 -6.10
N GLY A 116 -8.34 -11.47 -6.54
CA GLY A 116 -7.84 -10.62 -7.61
C GLY A 116 -7.46 -9.18 -7.21
N SER A 117 -7.44 -8.83 -5.92
CA SER A 117 -6.93 -7.50 -5.51
C SER A 117 -5.50 -7.31 -5.97
N ARG A 118 -5.17 -6.13 -6.50
CA ARG A 118 -3.82 -5.76 -6.95
C ARG A 118 -3.41 -4.43 -6.35
N PHE A 119 -2.10 -4.26 -6.13
CA PHE A 119 -1.52 -3.13 -5.44
C PHE A 119 -0.23 -2.70 -6.14
N LEU A 120 0.06 -1.41 -6.13
CA LEU A 120 1.32 -0.88 -6.63
C LEU A 120 2.50 -1.42 -5.82
N ALA A 121 3.49 -2.01 -6.48
CA ALA A 121 4.74 -2.38 -5.84
C ALA A 121 5.70 -1.17 -5.65
N ALA A 122 5.47 -0.08 -6.39
CA ALA A 122 6.17 1.20 -6.25
C ALA A 122 5.23 2.34 -6.59
N ALA A 123 5.56 3.56 -6.18
CA ALA A 123 4.84 4.75 -6.61
C ALA A 123 4.90 4.87 -8.14
N ASP A 124 3.78 5.28 -8.74
CA ASP A 124 3.72 5.54 -10.18
C ASP A 124 4.36 6.91 -10.47
N PRO A 125 5.42 6.97 -11.29
CA PRO A 125 6.08 8.24 -11.60
C PRO A 125 5.20 9.23 -12.38
N VAL A 126 4.13 8.75 -13.03
CA VAL A 126 3.19 9.58 -13.80
C VAL A 126 1.99 10.01 -12.95
N ALA A 127 1.76 9.38 -11.79
CA ALA A 127 0.71 9.73 -10.86
C ALA A 127 1.35 10.22 -9.54
N PRO A 128 1.63 11.52 -9.41
CA PRO A 128 2.46 12.08 -8.32
C PRO A 128 1.87 11.88 -6.92
N LEU A 129 0.60 11.51 -6.81
CA LEU A 129 -0.06 11.18 -5.54
C LEU A 129 -0.18 9.67 -5.31
N SER A 130 0.30 8.83 -6.25
CA SER A 130 0.30 7.39 -6.05
C SER A 130 1.41 7.00 -5.08
N CYS A 131 1.12 6.02 -4.27
CA CYS A 131 2.06 5.44 -3.34
C CYS A 131 2.29 3.95 -3.63
N ALA A 132 3.48 3.45 -3.31
CA ALA A 132 3.67 2.01 -3.19
C ALA A 132 2.64 1.46 -2.19
N GLY A 133 2.03 0.32 -2.52
CA GLY A 133 0.96 -0.28 -1.72
C GLY A 133 -0.46 0.13 -2.09
N ASP A 134 -0.65 1.17 -2.90
CA ASP A 134 -1.99 1.61 -3.29
C ASP A 134 -2.75 0.56 -4.07
N VAL A 135 -4.06 0.46 -3.78
CA VAL A 135 -4.98 -0.45 -4.46
C VAL A 135 -5.20 0.02 -5.90
N VAL A 136 -4.96 -0.85 -6.86
CA VAL A 136 -5.27 -0.62 -8.28
C VAL A 136 -6.35 -1.56 -8.80
N HIS A 137 -6.62 -2.65 -8.07
CA HIS A 137 -7.73 -3.55 -8.35
C HIS A 137 -8.38 -4.04 -7.06
N LEU A 138 -9.72 -3.96 -7.02
CA LEU A 138 -10.54 -4.45 -5.91
C LEU A 138 -10.53 -6.01 -5.84
N PRO A 139 -11.05 -6.58 -4.74
CA PRO A 139 -11.96 -6.01 -3.73
C PRO A 139 -11.30 -5.39 -2.49
N ALA A 140 -9.97 -5.43 -2.34
CA ALA A 140 -9.33 -4.71 -1.23
C ALA A 140 -9.59 -3.19 -1.36
N ARG A 141 -9.86 -2.53 -0.24
CA ARG A 141 -10.12 -1.08 -0.17
C ARG A 141 -9.06 -0.31 0.60
N GLN A 142 -8.18 -1.02 1.32
CA GLN A 142 -7.07 -0.45 2.06
C GLN A 142 -5.77 -0.73 1.32
N SER A 143 -4.87 0.25 1.32
CA SER A 143 -3.52 0.11 0.80
C SER A 143 -2.71 -0.88 1.65
N LEU A 144 -1.66 -1.44 1.07
CA LEU A 144 -0.70 -2.25 1.82
C LEU A 144 0.21 -1.34 2.65
N THR A 145 0.55 -1.78 3.86
CA THR A 145 1.70 -1.23 4.57
C THR A 145 2.96 -1.62 3.81
N MET A 146 3.71 -0.63 3.38
CA MET A 146 5.01 -0.78 2.72
C MET A 146 6.11 -0.36 3.69
N TYR A 147 7.27 -1.02 3.63
CA TYR A 147 8.40 -0.76 4.52
C TYR A 147 9.57 -0.17 3.75
N GLU A 148 10.38 0.66 4.44
CA GLU A 148 11.63 1.15 3.86
C GLU A 148 12.60 -0.02 3.70
N VAL A 149 13.21 -0.12 2.50
CA VAL A 149 14.16 -1.17 2.15
C VAL A 149 15.44 -0.57 1.63
N SER A 150 16.57 -1.09 2.08
CA SER A 150 17.86 -0.81 1.50
C SER A 150 18.58 -2.11 1.13
N PHE A 151 19.43 -2.05 0.11
CA PHE A 151 20.26 -3.19 -0.32
C PHE A 151 21.71 -2.78 -0.41
N GLN A 152 22.57 -3.50 0.28
CA GLN A 152 24.00 -3.26 0.27
C GLN A 152 24.78 -4.56 0.46
N ALA A 153 25.79 -4.80 -0.37
CA ALA A 153 26.72 -5.92 -0.25
C ALA A 153 26.03 -7.30 -0.08
N GLY A 154 24.92 -7.55 -0.81
CA GLY A 154 24.20 -8.80 -0.76
C GLY A 154 23.19 -8.92 0.39
N THR A 155 23.12 -7.92 1.28
CA THR A 155 22.16 -7.86 2.39
C THR A 155 21.05 -6.88 2.09
N ILE A 156 19.80 -7.34 2.21
CA ILE A 156 18.60 -6.53 2.17
C ILE A 156 18.21 -6.18 3.61
N THR A 157 18.01 -4.91 3.87
CA THR A 157 17.61 -4.41 5.19
C THR A 157 16.21 -3.82 5.09
N ILE A 158 15.29 -4.29 5.94
CA ILE A 158 13.89 -3.82 6.01
C ILE A 158 13.69 -3.15 7.37
N ASP A 159 13.40 -1.85 7.37
CA ASP A 159 13.13 -1.09 8.60
C ASP A 159 11.63 -1.12 8.93
N LEU A 160 11.24 -1.85 9.98
CA LEU A 160 9.85 -1.99 10.40
C LEU A 160 9.29 -0.73 11.08
N LYS A 161 10.13 0.22 11.44
CA LYS A 161 9.75 1.51 12.04
C LYS A 161 9.37 2.53 10.97
N ARG A 162 9.83 2.32 9.73
CA ARG A 162 9.63 3.24 8.62
C ARG A 162 8.74 2.61 7.56
N THR A 163 7.53 3.13 7.49
CA THR A 163 6.59 2.76 6.43
C THR A 163 6.68 3.77 5.29
N LEU A 164 6.69 3.24 4.06
CA LEU A 164 6.63 4.06 2.86
C LEU A 164 5.18 4.39 2.57
N CYS A 165 4.93 5.65 2.21
CA CYS A 165 3.64 6.08 1.67
C CYS A 165 2.39 5.74 2.51
N ALA A 166 1.87 6.64 2.98
CA ALA A 166 0.74 7.26 3.60
C ALA A 166 1.28 7.96 4.83
N PRO A 167 1.39 9.27 4.83
CA PRO A 167 1.44 9.93 6.09
C PRO A 167 0.21 9.43 6.85
N VAL A 168 0.43 8.69 7.94
CA VAL A 168 -0.64 8.48 8.91
C VAL A 168 -0.91 9.90 9.39
N LEU A 169 -2.04 10.44 8.97
CA LEU A 169 -2.45 11.74 9.47
C LEU A 169 -2.66 11.60 10.98
N PRO A 170 -2.42 12.64 11.77
CA PRO A 170 -2.66 12.58 13.20
C PRO A 170 -4.10 12.14 13.49
N ALA A 171 -4.34 11.58 14.67
CA ALA A 171 -5.71 11.34 15.13
C ALA A 171 -6.44 12.67 15.27
N SER A 172 -7.76 12.66 15.03
CA SER A 172 -8.59 13.82 15.33
C SER A 172 -8.73 14.00 16.85
N VAL A 173 -8.80 15.25 17.29
CA VAL A 173 -9.11 15.61 18.67
C VAL A 173 -10.43 16.35 18.66
N ASP A 174 -11.42 15.86 19.39
CA ASP A 174 -12.79 16.42 19.43
C ASP A 174 -13.39 16.61 18.01
N GLY A 175 -13.14 15.63 17.12
CA GLY A 175 -13.60 15.68 15.73
C GLY A 175 -12.84 16.65 14.83
N MET A 176 -11.72 17.21 15.29
CA MET A 176 -10.87 18.11 14.52
C MET A 176 -9.52 17.48 14.22
N LEU A 177 -9.20 17.30 12.95
CA LEU A 177 -7.89 16.90 12.46
C LEU A 177 -7.06 18.16 12.19
N THR A 178 -5.91 18.26 12.84
CA THR A 178 -4.97 19.40 12.66
C THR A 178 -3.76 18.96 11.86
N LEU A 179 -3.53 19.58 10.71
CA LEU A 179 -2.37 19.35 9.85
C LEU A 179 -1.44 20.58 9.93
N SER A 180 -0.47 20.54 10.83
CA SER A 180 0.47 21.65 11.02
C SER A 180 1.37 21.82 9.80
N PHE A 181 1.75 23.04 9.45
CA PHE A 181 2.69 23.27 8.34
C PHE A 181 4.11 22.83 8.67
N ALA A 182 4.43 22.62 9.94
CA ALA A 182 5.70 22.04 10.36
C ALA A 182 5.79 20.56 9.97
N ASP A 183 4.70 19.80 10.15
CA ASP A 183 4.63 18.37 9.84
C ASP A 183 4.24 18.12 8.37
N PHE A 184 3.44 19.04 7.80
CA PHE A 184 2.92 18.95 6.42
C PHE A 184 3.29 20.22 5.61
N PRO A 185 4.59 20.44 5.33
CA PRO A 185 5.06 21.68 4.71
C PRO A 185 4.49 21.94 3.31
N SER A 186 4.04 20.90 2.60
CA SER A 186 3.35 21.08 1.32
C SER A 186 2.10 21.96 1.45
N LEU A 187 1.36 21.88 2.55
CA LEU A 187 0.16 22.68 2.79
C LEU A 187 0.46 24.14 3.16
N SER A 188 1.72 24.53 3.36
CA SER A 188 2.08 25.90 3.66
C SER A 188 1.95 26.85 2.46
N SER A 189 1.81 26.31 1.24
CA SER A 189 1.75 27.08 -0.01
C SER A 189 0.60 26.64 -0.91
N PRO A 190 0.03 27.55 -1.73
CA PRO A 190 -0.95 27.20 -2.76
C PRO A 190 -0.45 26.09 -3.70
N GLY A 191 -1.34 25.18 -4.08
CA GLY A 191 -1.04 24.00 -4.87
C GLY A 191 -0.55 22.82 -4.05
N GLY A 192 -0.33 22.98 -2.76
CA GLY A 192 0.07 21.90 -1.87
C GLY A 192 -1.02 20.86 -1.68
N VAL A 193 -0.62 19.60 -1.62
CA VAL A 193 -1.52 18.45 -1.47
C VAL A 193 -0.96 17.50 -0.42
N VAL A 194 -1.85 16.98 0.41
CA VAL A 194 -1.59 15.87 1.34
C VAL A 194 -2.67 14.82 1.15
N VAL A 195 -2.24 13.57 1.02
CA VAL A 195 -3.15 12.40 1.01
C VAL A 195 -2.74 11.50 2.15
N GLY A 196 -3.67 11.09 2.99
CA GLY A 196 -3.38 10.20 4.11
C GLY A 196 -4.63 9.75 4.84
N GLN A 197 -4.47 8.77 5.72
CA GLN A 197 -5.56 8.29 6.56
C GLN A 197 -5.33 8.78 8.00
N PRO A 198 -6.30 9.48 8.61
CA PRO A 198 -6.23 9.78 10.04
C PRO A 198 -6.21 8.49 10.86
N ALA A 199 -5.46 8.49 11.97
CA ALA A 199 -5.24 7.28 12.76
C ALA A 199 -6.54 6.69 13.37
N ASP A 200 -7.56 7.51 13.52
CA ASP A 200 -8.85 7.19 14.17
C ASP A 200 -10.04 7.16 13.19
N VAL A 201 -9.81 7.36 11.88
CA VAL A 201 -10.88 7.44 10.87
C VAL A 201 -10.66 6.39 9.79
N ASP A 202 -11.70 5.62 9.49
CA ASP A 202 -11.67 4.62 8.40
C ASP A 202 -11.99 5.28 7.04
N ASP A 203 -11.27 6.37 6.72
CA ASP A 203 -11.28 7.01 5.41
C ASP A 203 -9.90 7.59 5.07
N THR A 204 -9.53 7.52 3.80
CA THR A 204 -8.33 8.21 3.30
C THR A 204 -8.74 9.59 2.79
N LEU A 205 -8.11 10.63 3.32
CA LEU A 205 -8.39 12.00 2.94
C LEU A 205 -7.41 12.50 1.88
N ILE A 206 -7.90 13.38 1.01
CA ILE A 206 -7.08 14.26 0.18
C ILE A 206 -7.36 15.71 0.59
N VAL A 207 -6.31 16.42 1.00
CA VAL A 207 -6.36 17.82 1.43
C VAL A 207 -5.56 18.63 0.43
N VAL A 208 -6.20 19.65 -0.16
CA VAL A 208 -5.62 20.47 -1.22
C VAL A 208 -5.69 21.93 -0.82
N ARG A 209 -4.55 22.62 -0.78
CA ARG A 209 -4.51 24.07 -0.67
C ARG A 209 -4.62 24.72 -2.04
N LEU A 210 -5.78 25.26 -2.38
CA LEU A 210 -6.02 25.85 -3.71
C LEU A 210 -5.28 27.17 -3.88
N ASP A 211 -5.43 28.06 -2.90
CA ASP A 211 -4.88 29.43 -2.94
C ASP A 211 -4.47 29.91 -1.53
N ALA A 212 -4.26 31.20 -1.36
CA ALA A 212 -3.83 31.78 -0.08
C ALA A 212 -4.91 31.66 1.02
N ALA A 213 -6.18 31.53 0.67
CA ALA A 213 -7.32 31.54 1.59
C ALA A 213 -8.15 30.25 1.57
N THR A 214 -8.03 29.44 0.51
CA THR A 214 -8.91 28.32 0.25
C THR A 214 -8.18 26.98 0.40
N VAL A 215 -8.76 26.11 1.20
CA VAL A 215 -8.35 24.71 1.34
C VAL A 215 -9.56 23.79 1.15
N LEU A 216 -9.36 22.66 0.52
CA LEU A 216 -10.36 21.60 0.34
C LEU A 216 -9.90 20.35 1.08
N ALA A 217 -10.86 19.61 1.62
CA ALA A 217 -10.67 18.26 2.12
C ALA A 217 -11.78 17.35 1.63
N SER A 218 -11.42 16.19 1.13
CA SER A 218 -12.37 15.21 0.59
C SER A 218 -11.88 13.80 0.88
N THR A 219 -12.77 12.80 0.78
CA THR A 219 -12.30 11.41 0.67
C THR A 219 -11.42 11.28 -0.56
N ALA A 220 -10.30 10.59 -0.42
CA ALA A 220 -9.47 10.20 -1.55
C ALA A 220 -9.96 8.91 -2.23
N ILE A 221 -11.08 8.33 -1.78
CA ILE A 221 -11.58 7.06 -2.27
C ILE A 221 -12.65 7.28 -3.34
N CYS A 222 -12.32 6.90 -4.57
CA CYS A 222 -13.23 6.95 -5.73
C CYS A 222 -14.48 6.12 -5.47
N THR A 223 -15.64 6.74 -5.65
CA THR A 223 -16.94 6.12 -5.39
C THR A 223 -17.37 5.07 -6.42
N HIS A 224 -16.63 4.95 -7.55
CA HIS A 224 -16.86 3.88 -8.52
C HIS A 224 -16.43 2.51 -7.95
N LEU A 225 -15.15 2.32 -7.71
CA LEU A 225 -14.58 1.03 -7.28
C LEU A 225 -13.46 1.18 -6.22
N GLY A 226 -13.37 2.29 -5.49
CA GLY A 226 -12.51 2.44 -4.33
C GLY A 226 -11.04 2.76 -4.64
N CYS A 227 -10.67 3.08 -5.88
CA CYS A 227 -9.32 3.56 -6.19
C CYS A 227 -9.06 4.93 -5.56
N LYS A 228 -7.81 5.25 -5.26
CA LYS A 228 -7.45 6.61 -4.83
C LYS A 228 -7.61 7.60 -5.97
N VAL A 229 -8.30 8.71 -5.71
CA VAL A 229 -8.33 9.87 -6.62
C VAL A 229 -7.07 10.69 -6.44
N GLY A 230 -6.62 11.30 -7.54
CA GLY A 230 -5.55 12.29 -7.55
C GLY A 230 -6.07 13.71 -7.69
N TRP A 231 -5.20 14.67 -7.40
CA TRP A 231 -5.43 16.08 -7.67
C TRP A 231 -4.82 16.48 -9.02
N ALA A 232 -5.64 16.85 -9.98
CA ALA A 232 -5.21 17.38 -11.27
C ALA A 232 -5.14 18.91 -11.23
N GLN A 233 -4.00 19.43 -10.76
CA GLN A 233 -3.81 20.87 -10.54
C GLN A 233 -4.07 21.71 -11.81
N ALA A 234 -3.62 21.25 -12.97
CA ALA A 234 -3.83 21.95 -14.24
C ALA A 234 -5.32 22.11 -14.60
N ASN A 235 -6.15 21.18 -14.16
CA ASN A 235 -7.59 21.16 -14.45
C ASN A 235 -8.44 21.58 -13.26
N THR A 236 -7.81 21.79 -12.09
CA THR A 236 -8.48 22.18 -10.84
C THR A 236 -9.64 21.26 -10.48
N ARG A 237 -9.36 19.93 -10.44
CA ARG A 237 -10.37 18.89 -10.19
C ARG A 237 -9.73 17.62 -9.65
N PHE A 238 -10.56 16.68 -9.15
CA PHE A 238 -10.11 15.36 -8.76
C PHE A 238 -10.29 14.36 -9.91
N GLU A 239 -9.30 13.51 -10.15
CA GLU A 239 -9.33 12.50 -11.19
C GLU A 239 -9.00 11.12 -10.63
N CYS A 240 -9.77 10.10 -11.04
CA CYS A 240 -9.52 8.72 -10.68
C CYS A 240 -8.71 8.03 -11.80
N PRO A 241 -7.46 7.62 -11.55
CA PRO A 241 -6.59 7.06 -12.59
C PRO A 241 -7.02 5.67 -13.07
N CYS A 242 -7.84 4.96 -12.28
CA CYS A 242 -8.21 3.58 -12.61
C CYS A 242 -9.19 3.47 -13.78
N HIS A 243 -10.24 4.31 -13.80
CA HIS A 243 -11.31 4.20 -14.79
C HIS A 243 -11.77 5.57 -15.31
N GLY A 244 -11.02 6.63 -15.01
CA GLY A 244 -11.26 7.96 -15.56
C GLY A 244 -12.44 8.72 -14.97
N SER A 245 -12.94 8.34 -13.78
CA SER A 245 -13.94 9.18 -13.10
C SER A 245 -13.34 10.53 -12.72
N VAL A 246 -14.08 11.60 -12.93
CA VAL A 246 -13.69 12.98 -12.67
C VAL A 246 -14.70 13.63 -11.74
N TYR A 247 -14.21 14.45 -10.81
CA TYR A 247 -15.02 15.12 -9.81
C TYR A 247 -14.66 16.61 -9.70
N HIS A 248 -15.67 17.42 -9.52
CA HIS A 248 -15.53 18.84 -9.23
C HIS A 248 -14.94 19.08 -7.82
N LEU A 249 -14.63 20.34 -7.51
CA LEU A 249 -14.07 20.75 -6.21
C LEU A 249 -15.00 20.46 -5.03
N ASP A 250 -16.31 20.46 -5.25
CA ASP A 250 -17.32 20.12 -4.23
C ASP A 250 -17.54 18.61 -4.08
N GLY A 251 -16.78 17.79 -4.83
CA GLY A 251 -16.90 16.34 -4.86
C GLY A 251 -17.94 15.80 -5.82
N SER A 252 -18.79 16.63 -6.44
CA SER A 252 -19.78 16.17 -7.42
C SER A 252 -19.13 15.52 -8.64
N VAL A 253 -19.81 14.53 -9.25
CA VAL A 253 -19.27 13.81 -10.41
C VAL A 253 -19.37 14.69 -11.65
N GLU A 254 -18.23 14.96 -12.28
CA GLU A 254 -18.15 15.62 -13.59
C GLU A 254 -18.24 14.59 -14.73
N ASN A 255 -17.51 13.46 -14.58
CA ASN A 255 -17.48 12.38 -15.55
C ASN A 255 -17.44 11.02 -14.87
N GLY A 256 -18.24 10.06 -15.36
CA GLY A 256 -18.25 8.69 -14.85
C GLY A 256 -16.97 7.89 -15.16
N PRO A 257 -16.95 6.61 -14.76
CA PRO A 257 -18.08 5.75 -14.39
C PRO A 257 -18.61 5.89 -12.94
N ALA A 258 -18.00 6.70 -12.07
CA ALA A 258 -18.59 6.99 -10.75
C ALA A 258 -19.97 7.63 -10.91
N THR A 259 -20.90 7.30 -10.01
CA THR A 259 -22.27 7.83 -9.99
C THR A 259 -22.62 8.56 -8.70
N GLN A 260 -21.72 8.51 -7.71
CA GLN A 260 -21.88 9.16 -6.41
C GLN A 260 -20.77 10.19 -6.20
N PRO A 261 -21.03 11.30 -5.50
CA PRO A 261 -20.02 12.30 -5.20
C PRO A 261 -18.96 11.74 -4.22
N LEU A 262 -17.78 12.37 -4.22
CA LEU A 262 -16.83 12.21 -3.12
C LEU A 262 -17.40 12.87 -1.86
N ARG A 263 -17.15 12.25 -0.68
CA ARG A 263 -17.47 12.89 0.60
C ARG A 263 -16.54 14.08 0.79
N SER A 264 -17.08 15.26 0.98
CA SER A 264 -16.34 16.47 1.34
C SER A 264 -16.33 16.67 2.86
N TYR A 265 -15.23 17.20 3.37
CA TYR A 265 -15.03 17.56 4.76
C TYR A 265 -14.86 19.09 4.86
N SER A 266 -15.43 19.69 5.91
CA SER A 266 -15.16 21.12 6.17
C SER A 266 -13.70 21.31 6.53
N ALA A 267 -13.06 22.27 5.88
CA ALA A 267 -11.65 22.57 6.10
C ALA A 267 -11.43 24.09 6.22
N ALA A 268 -10.51 24.50 7.08
CA ALA A 268 -10.17 25.89 7.31
C ALA A 268 -8.64 26.07 7.42
N LEU A 269 -8.15 27.21 6.97
CA LEU A 269 -6.76 27.62 7.13
C LEU A 269 -6.58 28.44 8.40
N THR A 270 -5.49 28.19 9.10
CA THR A 270 -4.92 29.07 10.13
C THR A 270 -3.58 29.64 9.66
N SER A 271 -2.89 30.38 10.52
CA SER A 271 -1.55 30.90 10.22
C SER A 271 -0.49 29.81 10.07
N ASP A 272 -0.71 28.61 10.66
CA ASP A 272 0.29 27.56 10.85
C ASP A 272 -0.22 26.14 10.56
N ALA A 273 -1.50 25.99 10.22
CA ALA A 273 -2.11 24.69 9.99
C ALA A 273 -3.31 24.73 9.03
N VAL A 274 -3.72 23.54 8.58
CA VAL A 274 -5.06 23.24 8.05
C VAL A 274 -5.82 22.48 9.13
N LEU A 275 -7.04 22.93 9.41
CA LEU A 275 -8.01 22.26 10.28
C LEU A 275 -9.06 21.56 9.41
N VAL A 276 -9.29 20.26 9.62
CA VAL A 276 -10.34 19.50 8.92
C VAL A 276 -11.32 18.96 9.96
N THR A 277 -12.60 19.27 9.79
CA THR A 277 -13.66 18.76 10.67
C THR A 277 -14.06 17.37 10.22
N ILE A 278 -13.81 16.38 11.07
CA ILE A 278 -14.19 14.98 10.87
C ILE A 278 -15.53 14.77 11.58
N VAL A 279 -16.60 14.72 10.81
CA VAL A 279 -17.93 14.32 11.33
C VAL A 279 -18.10 12.83 11.01
N LEU A 280 -18.17 12.00 12.06
CA LEU A 280 -18.39 10.56 11.95
C LEU A 280 -19.88 10.24 11.71
#